data_1c27e5f7a432d69c0a15080e9e08e826
#
_entry.id   1c27e5f7a432d69c0a15080e9e08e826
#
_cell.length_a   1.000
_cell.length_b   1.000
_cell.length_c   1.000
_cell.angle_alpha   90.00
_cell.angle_beta   90.00
_cell.angle_gamma   90.00
#
_symmetry.space_group_name_H-M   'P 1'
#
loop_
_entity.id
_entity.type
_entity.pdbx_description
1 polymer ?
#
loop_
_entity_poly.entity_id
_entity_poly.type
_entity_poly.pdbx_seq_one_letter_code
_entity_poly.pdbx_strand_id
1 'polypeptide(L)'
;VRERHGFLQMVKRPEVAAEITMQPIEAFGMDAAIIFADILPPLEGLGIHLTFEKGEGPVIHNPIRTPADIAALRAYDPQEHSGYTLEALRLVRAALPAGTALYGFSGAPFTLASYAIEGGGSREYRRTKALM
;
A
#
# COMPACT_ATOMS: atom_id res chain seq x y z
N VAL A 1 1.80 -16.89 -8.19
CA VAL A 1 2.56 -15.79 -7.52
C VAL A 1 2.45 -15.90 -6.01
N ARG A 2 1.27 -15.97 -5.42
CA ARG A 2 1.01 -16.03 -3.95
C ARG A 2 1.76 -17.14 -3.20
N GLU A 3 2.01 -18.28 -3.82
CA GLU A 3 2.73 -19.40 -3.19
C GLU A 3 4.23 -19.16 -3.03
N ARG A 4 4.77 -18.20 -3.78
CA ARG A 4 6.22 -17.92 -3.86
C ARG A 4 6.64 -16.64 -3.14
N HIS A 5 5.69 -15.74 -2.85
CA HIS A 5 5.98 -14.41 -2.33
C HIS A 5 5.02 -14.02 -1.22
N GLY A 6 5.55 -13.46 -0.13
CA GLY A 6 4.74 -12.79 0.88
C GLY A 6 4.10 -11.49 0.34
N PHE A 7 3.03 -11.03 0.98
CA PHE A 7 2.25 -9.90 0.48
C PHE A 7 3.09 -8.63 0.23
N LEU A 8 3.88 -8.20 1.21
CA LEU A 8 4.77 -7.03 1.03
C LEU A 8 5.81 -7.23 -0.06
N GLN A 9 6.31 -8.46 -0.24
CA GLN A 9 7.23 -8.76 -1.34
C GLN A 9 6.56 -8.60 -2.69
N MET A 10 5.28 -9.02 -2.81
CA MET A 10 4.52 -8.84 -4.05
C MET A 10 4.29 -7.35 -4.37
N VAL A 11 4.00 -6.54 -3.35
CA VAL A 11 3.77 -5.09 -3.50
C VAL A 11 5.07 -4.35 -3.83
N LYS A 12 6.18 -4.72 -3.18
CA LYS A 12 7.48 -4.00 -3.29
C LYS A 12 8.37 -4.46 -4.44
N ARG A 13 7.95 -5.45 -5.22
CA ARG A 13 8.68 -5.91 -6.42
C ARG A 13 7.93 -5.49 -7.68
N PRO A 14 8.44 -4.52 -8.44
CA PRO A 14 7.74 -3.94 -9.59
C PRO A 14 7.28 -4.97 -10.61
N GLU A 15 8.13 -5.94 -10.92
CA GLU A 15 7.84 -6.98 -11.92
C GLU A 15 6.69 -7.89 -11.45
N VAL A 16 6.68 -8.24 -10.17
CA VAL A 16 5.64 -9.10 -9.57
C VAL A 16 4.32 -8.35 -9.49
N ALA A 17 4.34 -7.09 -9.07
CA ALA A 17 3.14 -6.24 -9.02
C ALA A 17 2.57 -6.03 -10.43
N ALA A 18 3.42 -5.82 -11.43
CA ALA A 18 3.01 -5.70 -12.83
C ALA A 18 2.41 -7.01 -13.36
N GLU A 19 3.03 -8.15 -13.10
CA GLU A 19 2.50 -9.47 -13.47
C GLU A 19 1.10 -9.68 -12.89
N ILE A 20 0.91 -9.44 -11.58
CA ILE A 20 -0.38 -9.60 -10.92
C ILE A 20 -1.44 -8.65 -11.52
N THR A 21 -1.05 -7.43 -11.84
CA THR A 21 -1.93 -6.42 -12.45
C THR A 21 -2.38 -6.85 -13.86
N MET A 22 -1.50 -7.46 -14.64
CA MET A 22 -1.80 -7.86 -16.02
C MET A 22 -2.64 -9.14 -16.11
N GLN A 23 -2.56 -10.05 -15.12
CA GLN A 23 -3.28 -11.32 -15.14
C GLN A 23 -4.79 -11.19 -15.44
N PRO A 24 -5.58 -10.29 -14.81
CA PRO A 24 -7.00 -10.13 -15.14
C PRO A 24 -7.23 -9.58 -16.57
N ILE A 25 -6.33 -8.73 -17.05
CA ILE A 25 -6.42 -8.16 -18.40
C ILE A 25 -6.22 -9.27 -19.44
N GLU A 26 -5.21 -10.09 -19.26
CA GLU A 26 -4.89 -11.21 -20.16
C GLU A 26 -5.97 -12.31 -20.12
N ALA A 27 -6.50 -12.61 -18.92
CA ALA A 27 -7.47 -13.68 -18.74
C ALA A 27 -8.89 -13.30 -19.21
N PHE A 28 -9.31 -12.02 -19.05
CA PHE A 28 -10.70 -11.61 -19.21
C PHE A 28 -10.90 -10.45 -20.18
N GLY A 29 -9.86 -9.84 -20.72
CA GLY A 29 -9.95 -8.71 -21.64
C GLY A 29 -10.64 -7.48 -21.02
N MET A 30 -10.28 -7.15 -19.78
CA MET A 30 -10.88 -6.02 -19.06
C MET A 30 -10.55 -4.68 -19.71
N ASP A 31 -11.49 -3.71 -19.64
CA ASP A 31 -11.34 -2.36 -20.20
C ASP A 31 -10.38 -1.46 -19.40
N ALA A 32 -10.06 -1.85 -18.17
CA ALA A 32 -9.19 -1.09 -17.29
C ALA A 32 -8.39 -2.01 -16.36
N ALA A 33 -7.17 -1.58 -16.04
CA ALA A 33 -6.32 -2.18 -15.03
C ALA A 33 -6.22 -1.28 -13.80
N ILE A 34 -6.21 -1.88 -12.61
CA ILE A 34 -5.87 -1.20 -11.35
C ILE A 34 -4.53 -1.77 -10.88
N ILE A 35 -3.56 -0.91 -10.64
CA ILE A 35 -2.23 -1.37 -10.18
C ILE A 35 -2.35 -2.22 -8.92
N PHE A 36 -1.68 -3.37 -8.90
CA PHE A 36 -1.55 -4.15 -7.67
C PHE A 36 -0.59 -3.44 -6.71
N ALA A 37 -1.14 -2.90 -5.64
CA ALA A 37 -0.43 -2.15 -4.61
C ALA A 37 -1.20 -2.24 -3.28
N ASP A 38 -0.71 -1.55 -2.25
CA ASP A 38 -1.41 -1.35 -0.99
C ASP A 38 -1.28 0.11 -0.55
N ILE A 39 -2.24 0.60 0.25
CA ILE A 39 -2.28 1.99 0.71
C ILE A 39 -1.33 2.27 1.88
N LEU A 40 -0.90 1.24 2.63
CA LEU A 40 -0.16 1.39 3.89
C LEU A 40 1.37 1.48 3.75
N PRO A 41 2.04 0.86 2.75
CA PRO A 41 3.50 0.95 2.64
C PRO A 41 4.07 2.38 2.66
N PRO A 42 3.39 3.43 2.18
CA PRO A 42 3.87 4.81 2.35
C PRO A 42 4.07 5.23 3.81
N LEU A 43 3.39 4.60 4.77
CA LEU A 43 3.60 4.86 6.20
C LEU A 43 4.99 4.44 6.68
N GLU A 44 5.63 3.47 6.03
CA GLU A 44 6.99 3.05 6.39
C GLU A 44 8.02 4.18 6.17
N GLY A 45 7.81 5.01 5.16
CA GLY A 45 8.62 6.21 4.92
C GLY A 45 8.56 7.21 6.09
N LEU A 46 7.43 7.27 6.78
CA LEU A 46 7.27 8.08 7.98
C LEU A 46 7.96 7.49 9.23
N GLY A 47 8.51 6.27 9.14
CA GLY A 47 9.14 5.56 10.26
C GLY A 47 8.17 4.62 10.99
N ILE A 48 7.03 4.29 10.38
CA ILE A 48 6.05 3.34 10.93
C ILE A 48 6.44 1.92 10.50
N HIS A 49 6.52 1.00 11.46
CA HIS A 49 6.87 -0.40 11.22
C HIS A 49 5.62 -1.21 10.91
N LEU A 50 5.48 -1.62 9.66
CA LEU A 50 4.33 -2.34 9.11
C LEU A 50 4.70 -3.79 8.76
N THR A 51 3.88 -4.74 9.19
CA THR A 51 3.89 -6.12 8.68
C THR A 51 2.50 -6.54 8.24
N PHE A 52 2.42 -7.61 7.47
CA PHE A 52 1.16 -8.27 7.11
C PHE A 52 1.20 -9.69 7.63
N GLU A 53 0.40 -9.95 8.65
CA GLU A 53 0.30 -11.25 9.28
C GLU A 53 -0.76 -12.11 8.57
N LYS A 54 -0.46 -13.40 8.43
CA LYS A 54 -1.38 -14.35 7.78
C LYS A 54 -2.65 -14.51 8.63
N GLY A 55 -3.78 -14.04 8.10
CA GLY A 55 -5.08 -14.12 8.78
C GLY A 55 -5.44 -12.90 9.63
N GLU A 56 -4.50 -12.05 9.97
CA GLU A 56 -4.74 -10.84 10.78
C GLU A 56 -4.74 -9.55 9.95
N GLY A 57 -4.10 -9.58 8.78
CA GLY A 57 -3.95 -8.40 7.93
C GLY A 57 -2.77 -7.51 8.34
N PRO A 58 -2.88 -6.16 8.13
CA PRO A 58 -1.81 -5.24 8.47
C PRO A 58 -1.68 -5.04 9.98
N VAL A 59 -0.43 -5.13 10.48
CA VAL A 59 -0.06 -4.90 11.88
C VAL A 59 0.98 -3.78 11.94
N ILE A 60 0.74 -2.78 12.77
CA ILE A 60 1.66 -1.68 13.02
C ILE A 60 2.28 -1.85 14.42
N HIS A 61 3.59 -2.04 14.46
CA HIS A 61 4.32 -2.38 15.68
C HIS A 61 4.66 -1.19 16.56
N ASN A 62 4.72 0.01 15.99
CA ASN A 62 4.95 1.28 16.70
C ASN A 62 3.80 2.27 16.46
N PRO A 63 2.56 1.94 16.87
CA PRO A 63 1.40 2.78 16.60
C PRO A 63 1.50 4.11 17.35
N ILE A 64 0.94 5.15 16.74
CA ILE A 64 0.89 6.51 17.31
C ILE A 64 -0.06 6.53 18.51
N ARG A 65 0.44 6.93 19.67
CA ARG A 65 -0.31 7.00 20.93
C ARG A 65 -0.20 8.35 21.62
N THR A 66 0.86 9.08 21.37
CA THR A 66 1.22 10.30 22.08
C THR A 66 1.67 11.39 21.10
N PRO A 67 1.67 12.68 21.53
CA PRO A 67 2.27 13.76 20.73
C PRO A 67 3.74 13.51 20.39
N ALA A 68 4.47 12.81 21.25
CA ALA A 68 5.88 12.46 21.00
C ALA A 68 6.01 11.49 19.81
N ASP A 69 5.08 10.54 19.65
CA ASP A 69 5.06 9.63 18.50
C ASP A 69 4.83 10.39 17.20
N ILE A 70 3.97 11.41 17.23
CA ILE A 70 3.72 12.29 16.08
C ILE A 70 5.00 13.07 15.73
N ALA A 71 5.67 13.62 16.73
CA ALA A 71 6.92 14.36 16.55
C ALA A 71 8.08 13.49 16.03
N ALA A 72 8.01 12.19 16.26
CA ALA A 72 8.99 11.21 15.77
C ALA A 72 8.79 10.83 14.28
N LEU A 73 7.68 11.19 13.67
CA LEU A 73 7.44 10.93 12.24
C LEU A 73 8.42 11.74 11.39
N ARG A 74 8.87 11.11 10.30
CA ARG A 74 9.89 11.69 9.41
C ARG A 74 9.27 12.07 8.07
N ALA A 75 9.63 13.25 7.56
CA ALA A 75 9.41 13.54 6.16
C ALA A 75 10.35 12.67 5.30
N TYR A 76 9.87 12.18 4.17
CA TYR A 76 10.65 11.35 3.26
C TYR A 76 10.37 11.73 1.80
N ASP A 77 11.27 11.37 0.90
CA ASP A 77 11.02 11.46 -0.54
C ASP A 77 10.15 10.27 -0.98
N PRO A 78 8.94 10.51 -1.51
CA PRO A 78 8.07 9.44 -2.00
C PRO A 78 8.71 8.59 -3.11
N GLN A 79 9.63 9.15 -3.90
CA GLN A 79 10.30 8.39 -4.95
C GLN A 79 11.27 7.36 -4.38
N GLU A 80 11.94 7.68 -3.27
CA GLU A 80 12.85 6.73 -2.60
C GLU A 80 12.07 5.59 -1.94
N HIS A 81 10.95 5.89 -1.26
CA HIS A 81 10.20 4.88 -0.51
C HIS A 81 9.10 4.15 -1.30
N SER A 82 8.56 4.77 -2.35
CA SER A 82 7.48 4.21 -3.16
C SER A 82 7.85 4.05 -4.64
N GLY A 83 9.12 4.19 -4.97
CA GLY A 83 9.65 4.06 -6.34
C GLY A 83 9.28 2.73 -7.00
N TYR A 84 9.17 1.65 -6.22
CA TYR A 84 8.72 0.35 -6.72
C TYR A 84 7.30 0.40 -7.31
N THR A 85 6.39 1.17 -6.73
CA THR A 85 5.03 1.35 -7.29
C THR A 85 5.07 2.15 -8.59
N LEU A 86 5.91 3.20 -8.65
CA LEU A 86 6.08 3.99 -9.86
C LEU A 86 6.66 3.15 -11.00
N GLU A 87 7.62 2.28 -10.69
CA GLU A 87 8.19 1.38 -11.67
C GLU A 87 7.18 0.31 -12.13
N ALA A 88 6.40 -0.27 -11.21
CA ALA A 88 5.32 -1.18 -11.57
C ALA A 88 4.31 -0.51 -12.51
N LEU A 89 3.93 0.75 -12.26
CA LEU A 89 3.06 1.52 -13.15
C LEU A 89 3.66 1.69 -14.55
N ARG A 90 4.96 1.96 -14.67
CA ARG A 90 5.64 2.05 -15.97
C ARG A 90 5.61 0.73 -16.73
N LEU A 91 5.91 -0.37 -16.04
CA LEU A 91 5.89 -1.71 -16.61
C LEU A 91 4.48 -2.09 -17.11
N VAL A 92 3.46 -1.87 -16.28
CA VAL A 92 2.06 -2.14 -16.64
C VAL A 92 1.65 -1.25 -17.81
N ARG A 93 1.94 0.06 -17.78
CA ARG A 93 1.57 0.95 -18.88
C ARG A 93 2.18 0.53 -20.22
N ALA A 94 3.42 0.05 -20.18
CA ALA A 94 4.11 -0.43 -21.39
C ALA A 94 3.51 -1.75 -21.93
N ALA A 95 2.96 -2.59 -21.05
CA ALA A 95 2.39 -3.89 -21.42
C ALA A 95 0.89 -3.82 -21.81
N LEU A 96 0.16 -2.81 -21.31
CA LEU A 96 -1.28 -2.68 -21.56
C LEU A 96 -1.58 -2.36 -23.02
N PRO A 97 -2.65 -2.98 -23.60
CA PRO A 97 -3.14 -2.63 -24.91
C PRO A 97 -3.46 -1.12 -25.03
N ALA A 98 -3.34 -0.60 -26.24
CA ALA A 98 -3.77 0.76 -26.53
C ALA A 98 -5.28 0.93 -26.22
N GLY A 99 -5.62 1.99 -25.50
CA GLY A 99 -7.00 2.26 -25.09
C GLY A 99 -7.42 1.65 -23.76
N THR A 100 -6.67 0.70 -23.17
CA THR A 100 -6.95 0.19 -21.83
C THR A 100 -6.49 1.21 -20.77
N ALA A 101 -7.42 1.62 -19.91
CA ALA A 101 -7.11 2.56 -18.83
C ALA A 101 -6.25 1.91 -17.73
N LEU A 102 -5.35 2.69 -17.12
CA LEU A 102 -4.59 2.29 -15.94
C LEU A 102 -4.89 3.22 -14.79
N TYR A 103 -5.36 2.64 -13.69
CA TYR A 103 -5.67 3.36 -12.46
C TYR A 103 -4.64 3.06 -11.36
N GLY A 104 -4.14 4.14 -10.74
CA GLY A 104 -3.53 4.10 -9.42
C GLY A 104 -4.57 4.42 -8.34
N PHE A 105 -4.17 4.27 -7.07
CA PHE A 105 -4.98 4.66 -5.93
C PHE A 105 -4.08 5.05 -4.74
N SER A 106 -4.68 5.72 -3.76
CA SER A 106 -4.00 6.08 -2.52
C SER A 106 -4.97 6.02 -1.35
N GLY A 107 -4.45 5.84 -0.14
CA GLY A 107 -5.25 5.95 1.07
C GLY A 107 -5.61 7.40 1.37
N ALA A 108 -6.86 7.66 1.77
CA ALA A 108 -7.23 8.96 2.31
C ALA A 108 -6.48 9.26 3.61
N PRO A 109 -6.18 10.53 3.94
CA PRO A 109 -5.43 10.89 5.15
C PRO A 109 -6.02 10.31 6.43
N PHE A 110 -7.35 10.36 6.60
CA PHE A 110 -8.03 9.76 7.74
C PHE A 110 -7.82 8.23 7.81
N THR A 111 -7.90 7.55 6.67
CA THR A 111 -7.69 6.10 6.61
C THR A 111 -6.28 5.74 7.07
N LEU A 112 -5.26 6.39 6.53
CA LEU A 112 -3.88 6.12 6.89
C LEU A 112 -3.59 6.46 8.36
N ALA A 113 -4.08 7.61 8.83
CA ALA A 113 -3.95 8.02 10.22
C ALA A 113 -4.63 7.01 11.16
N SER A 114 -5.84 6.54 10.81
CA SER A 114 -6.55 5.57 11.65
C SER A 114 -5.79 4.25 11.78
N TYR A 115 -5.21 3.72 10.71
CA TYR A 115 -4.35 2.54 10.78
C TYR A 115 -3.13 2.79 11.68
N ALA A 116 -2.45 3.93 11.48
CA ALA A 116 -1.27 4.29 12.27
C ALA A 116 -1.59 4.45 13.76
N ILE A 117 -2.77 4.98 14.11
CA ILE A 117 -3.21 5.19 15.48
C ILE A 117 -3.78 3.91 16.09
N GLU A 118 -4.64 3.17 15.41
CA GLU A 118 -5.24 1.94 15.96
C GLU A 118 -4.21 0.81 16.08
N GLY A 119 -3.20 0.77 15.21
CA GLY A 119 -2.18 -0.28 15.16
C GLY A 119 -2.52 -1.38 14.14
N GLY A 120 -3.60 -1.19 13.38
CA GLY A 120 -4.13 -2.14 12.41
C GLY A 120 -5.53 -1.75 11.98
N GLY A 121 -6.27 -2.69 11.37
CA GLY A 121 -7.67 -2.47 11.00
C GLY A 121 -8.56 -2.27 12.24
N SER A 122 -9.47 -1.30 12.19
CA SER A 122 -10.46 -1.05 13.27
C SER A 122 -11.83 -0.74 12.67
N ARG A 123 -12.88 -1.29 13.27
CA ARG A 123 -14.28 -0.95 12.93
C ARG A 123 -14.82 0.22 13.74
N GLU A 124 -14.30 0.44 14.93
CA GLU A 124 -14.85 1.40 15.89
C GLU A 124 -14.03 2.69 15.97
N TYR A 125 -12.78 2.67 15.56
CA TYR A 125 -11.85 3.83 15.56
C TYR A 125 -11.78 4.52 16.94
N ARG A 126 -11.76 3.73 18.02
CA ARG A 126 -11.85 4.25 19.41
C ARG A 126 -10.70 5.19 19.74
N ARG A 127 -9.48 4.77 19.42
CA ARG A 127 -8.27 5.55 19.70
C ARG A 127 -8.16 6.77 18.80
N THR A 128 -8.50 6.60 17.53
CA THR A 128 -8.53 7.69 16.56
C THR A 128 -9.50 8.79 17.00
N LYS A 129 -10.70 8.41 17.40
CA LYS A 129 -11.72 9.36 17.92
C LYS A 129 -11.30 10.02 19.23
N ALA A 130 -10.55 9.32 20.09
CA ALA A 130 -10.07 9.89 21.34
C ALA A 130 -8.95 10.93 21.14
N LEU A 131 -8.27 10.92 19.99
CA LEU A 131 -7.23 11.91 19.64
C LEU A 131 -7.77 13.12 18.87
N MET A 132 -9.03 13.07 18.42
CA MET A 132 -9.73 14.18 17.74
C MET A 132 -10.34 15.16 18.75
#